data_af3ab8d851b65a12db0378258340d37e
#
_entry.id   af3ab8d851b65a12db0378258340d37e
#
_cell.length_a   1.000
_cell.length_b   1.000
_cell.length_c   1.000
_cell.angle_alpha   90.00
_cell.angle_beta   90.00
_cell.angle_gamma   90.00
#
_symmetry.space_group_name_H-M   'P 1'
#
loop_
_entity.id
_entity.type
_entity.pdbx_description
1 polymer ?
#
loop_
_entity_poly.entity_id
_entity_poly.type
_entity_poly.pdbx_seq_one_letter_code
_entity_poly.pdbx_strand_id
1 'polypeptide(L)'
;MAQTSLKKGFTTGAAASAAVKAALVRLLTGTAPTEVDIVFLGGGTRTVAVHQVRCLTENSCEAEIVKDAGDDPDITHKARIGARVTLAPGDGLQVHISGGIGVGRVTKPGLEMAVGEPAINPGPRQMIVEAVQAVYDTLAPEQTHQVSVTVFVPHGKALAKKTLNARLGIMGGISILGTTGVVTPMSHDAYIATIRAGIRVAAAKQTAALVFTTGRRSERHAMALFPQFCEEAFVQTGDFFKAAIQEALAQPVINRIIYTVFFGKAVKMALGYAHTHAARSGMALDTLADWAQTITGSRILAQQIARANTARHAFSFIYPDYPDLIRHVGKKIQENAGSFAGHKLAIRVIILDFDGQVVCDSDKGQQQKGPLLSGPKHQFI
;
A
#
# COMPACT_ATOMS: atom_id res chain seq x y z
N MET A 1 -5.96 -30.25 12.23
CA MET A 1 -6.93 -29.16 12.42
C MET A 1 -7.20 -28.56 11.05
N ALA A 2 -8.42 -28.59 10.55
CA ALA A 2 -8.80 -27.99 9.28
C ALA A 2 -8.52 -26.48 9.38
N GLN A 3 -7.68 -25.95 8.50
CA GLN A 3 -7.49 -24.52 8.35
C GLN A 3 -8.85 -23.95 7.86
N THR A 4 -9.60 -23.29 8.74
CA THR A 4 -10.78 -22.54 8.34
C THR A 4 -10.33 -21.49 7.34
N SER A 5 -10.78 -21.62 6.08
CA SER A 5 -10.49 -20.62 5.05
C SER A 5 -11.13 -19.29 5.47
N LEU A 6 -10.33 -18.22 5.49
CA LEU A 6 -10.80 -16.88 5.82
C LEU A 6 -11.90 -16.45 4.82
N LYS A 7 -12.96 -15.82 5.35
CA LYS A 7 -14.09 -15.34 4.55
C LYS A 7 -13.65 -14.19 3.64
N LYS A 8 -13.87 -14.34 2.33
CA LYS A 8 -13.65 -13.28 1.35
C LYS A 8 -14.78 -12.25 1.42
N GLY A 9 -14.42 -10.99 1.17
CA GLY A 9 -15.35 -9.88 1.05
C GLY A 9 -15.45 -9.33 -0.37
N PHE A 10 -16.01 -8.12 -0.51
CA PHE A 10 -16.03 -7.37 -1.76
C PHE A 10 -15.50 -5.95 -1.57
N THR A 11 -14.95 -5.38 -2.64
CA THR A 11 -14.25 -4.10 -2.63
C THR A 11 -15.20 -2.90 -2.58
N THR A 12 -14.68 -1.69 -2.35
CA THR A 12 -15.44 -0.43 -2.48
C THR A 12 -15.96 -0.23 -3.91
N GLY A 13 -15.20 -0.70 -4.93
CA GLY A 13 -15.63 -0.68 -6.33
C GLY A 13 -16.83 -1.58 -6.58
N ALA A 14 -16.81 -2.81 -6.07
CA ALA A 14 -17.92 -3.75 -6.17
C ALA A 14 -19.17 -3.23 -5.45
N ALA A 15 -19.01 -2.63 -4.26
CA ALA A 15 -20.12 -2.02 -3.54
C ALA A 15 -20.74 -0.84 -4.33
N ALA A 16 -19.90 0.00 -4.94
CA ALA A 16 -20.39 1.10 -5.78
C ALA A 16 -21.14 0.59 -7.02
N SER A 17 -20.62 -0.44 -7.68
CA SER A 17 -21.29 -1.10 -8.82
C SER A 17 -22.65 -1.69 -8.42
N ALA A 18 -22.75 -2.36 -7.26
CA ALA A 18 -24.00 -2.87 -6.74
C ALA A 18 -25.02 -1.75 -6.44
N ALA A 19 -24.55 -0.63 -5.86
CA ALA A 19 -25.38 0.53 -5.60
C ALA A 19 -25.92 1.16 -6.91
N VAL A 20 -25.07 1.27 -7.95
CA VAL A 20 -25.49 1.72 -9.28
C VAL A 20 -26.55 0.82 -9.85
N LYS A 21 -26.33 -0.50 -9.82
CA LYS A 21 -27.31 -1.48 -10.31
C LYS A 21 -28.66 -1.37 -9.60
N ALA A 22 -28.64 -1.26 -8.27
CA ALA A 22 -29.88 -1.15 -7.48
C ALA A 22 -30.66 0.15 -7.77
N ALA A 23 -29.96 1.29 -7.88
CA ALA A 23 -30.58 2.56 -8.21
C ALA A 23 -31.17 2.56 -9.64
N LEU A 24 -30.44 1.98 -10.60
CA LEU A 24 -30.86 1.91 -12.00
C LEU A 24 -32.06 0.98 -12.18
N VAL A 25 -32.08 -0.22 -11.56
CA VAL A 25 -33.23 -1.12 -11.55
C VAL A 25 -34.46 -0.42 -11.02
N ARG A 26 -34.35 0.32 -9.90
CA ARG A 26 -35.45 1.11 -9.35
C ARG A 26 -36.00 2.14 -10.34
N LEU A 27 -35.10 2.86 -11.03
CA LEU A 27 -35.49 3.87 -12.04
C LEU A 27 -36.26 3.27 -13.21
N LEU A 28 -35.78 2.13 -13.74
CA LEU A 28 -36.34 1.53 -14.95
C LEU A 28 -37.58 0.66 -14.68
N THR A 29 -37.68 0.03 -13.51
CA THR A 29 -38.80 -0.90 -13.20
C THR A 29 -39.83 -0.32 -12.25
N GLY A 30 -39.54 0.79 -11.57
CA GLY A 30 -40.39 1.29 -10.49
C GLY A 30 -40.28 0.49 -9.17
N THR A 31 -39.55 -0.62 -9.12
CA THR A 31 -39.44 -1.51 -7.95
C THR A 31 -38.04 -1.45 -7.33
N ALA A 32 -37.96 -1.22 -6.01
CA ALA A 32 -36.68 -1.21 -5.32
C ALA A 32 -36.21 -2.64 -5.04
N PRO A 33 -35.07 -3.08 -5.56
CA PRO A 33 -34.51 -4.40 -5.27
C PRO A 33 -33.99 -4.46 -3.83
N THR A 34 -34.18 -5.61 -3.15
CA THR A 34 -33.62 -5.89 -1.83
C THR A 34 -32.21 -6.46 -1.91
N GLU A 35 -31.84 -7.00 -3.06
CA GLU A 35 -30.53 -7.54 -3.37
C GLU A 35 -30.22 -7.40 -4.87
N VAL A 36 -28.96 -7.42 -5.23
CA VAL A 36 -28.50 -7.39 -6.64
C VAL A 36 -27.32 -8.32 -6.83
N ASP A 37 -27.26 -8.96 -7.99
CA ASP A 37 -26.10 -9.71 -8.41
C ASP A 37 -25.08 -8.79 -9.09
N ILE A 38 -23.82 -8.89 -8.66
CA ILE A 38 -22.68 -8.21 -9.29
C ILE A 38 -21.70 -9.24 -9.84
N VAL A 39 -21.19 -8.96 -11.03
CA VAL A 39 -20.14 -9.75 -11.66
C VAL A 39 -18.79 -9.10 -11.26
N PHE A 40 -17.85 -9.91 -10.82
CA PHE A 40 -16.50 -9.45 -10.49
C PHE A 40 -15.59 -9.49 -11.71
N LEU A 41 -14.71 -8.50 -11.85
CA LEU A 41 -13.68 -8.48 -12.93
C LEU A 41 -12.74 -9.69 -12.86
N GLY A 42 -12.50 -10.21 -11.67
CA GLY A 42 -11.73 -11.45 -11.46
C GLY A 42 -12.52 -12.74 -11.74
N GLY A 43 -13.74 -12.62 -12.24
CA GLY A 43 -14.67 -13.74 -12.50
C GLY A 43 -15.56 -14.08 -11.29
N GLY A 44 -16.69 -14.69 -11.60
CA GLY A 44 -17.72 -15.06 -10.62
C GLY A 44 -18.73 -13.96 -10.35
N THR A 45 -19.87 -14.37 -9.77
CA THR A 45 -20.99 -13.50 -9.41
C THR A 45 -21.25 -13.59 -7.91
N ARG A 46 -21.69 -12.51 -7.31
CA ARG A 46 -22.10 -12.47 -5.91
C ARG A 46 -23.38 -11.67 -5.75
N THR A 47 -24.34 -12.23 -5.05
CA THR A 47 -25.53 -11.53 -4.58
C THR A 47 -25.16 -10.63 -3.40
N VAL A 48 -25.52 -9.36 -3.47
CA VAL A 48 -25.23 -8.34 -2.47
C VAL A 48 -26.54 -7.71 -2.02
N ALA A 49 -26.78 -7.71 -0.71
CA ALA A 49 -27.95 -7.07 -0.11
C ALA A 49 -27.90 -5.55 -0.30
N VAL A 50 -29.01 -4.96 -0.67
CA VAL A 50 -29.20 -3.52 -0.81
C VAL A 50 -29.66 -2.96 0.54
N HIS A 51 -28.92 -1.99 1.05
CA HIS A 51 -29.22 -1.38 2.34
C HIS A 51 -30.42 -0.42 2.24
N GLN A 52 -30.41 0.41 1.19
CA GLN A 52 -31.46 1.41 0.97
C GLN A 52 -31.52 1.79 -0.51
N VAL A 53 -32.74 2.06 -1.00
CA VAL A 53 -32.97 2.74 -2.28
C VAL A 53 -33.94 3.89 -2.04
N ARG A 54 -33.62 5.08 -2.56
CA ARG A 54 -34.43 6.28 -2.43
C ARG A 54 -34.42 7.06 -3.73
N CYS A 55 -35.57 7.34 -4.32
CA CYS A 55 -35.66 8.26 -5.46
C CYS A 55 -35.75 9.71 -4.99
N LEU A 56 -35.01 10.54 -5.64
CA LEU A 56 -34.94 12.00 -5.41
C LEU A 56 -35.89 12.75 -6.33
N THR A 57 -35.98 12.26 -7.58
CA THR A 57 -36.91 12.71 -8.63
C THR A 57 -37.37 11.52 -9.44
N GLU A 58 -38.23 11.72 -10.41
CA GLU A 58 -38.65 10.68 -11.35
C GLU A 58 -37.47 10.05 -12.12
N ASN A 59 -36.45 10.86 -12.43
CA ASN A 59 -35.28 10.45 -13.22
C ASN A 59 -34.01 10.25 -12.37
N SER A 60 -34.08 10.31 -11.03
CA SER A 60 -32.90 10.23 -10.18
C SER A 60 -33.18 9.43 -8.91
N CYS A 61 -32.44 8.34 -8.71
CA CYS A 61 -32.48 7.54 -7.48
C CYS A 61 -31.07 7.34 -6.90
N GLU A 62 -31.02 7.15 -5.59
CA GLU A 62 -29.84 6.75 -4.83
C GLU A 62 -30.03 5.34 -4.27
N ALA A 63 -28.96 4.56 -4.24
CA ALA A 63 -28.91 3.33 -3.46
C ALA A 63 -27.62 3.26 -2.64
N GLU A 64 -27.67 2.54 -1.52
CA GLU A 64 -26.54 2.32 -0.63
C GLU A 64 -26.35 0.83 -0.37
N ILE A 65 -25.09 0.41 -0.31
CA ILE A 65 -24.63 -0.93 0.02
C ILE A 65 -23.75 -0.85 1.26
N VAL A 66 -23.96 -1.76 2.21
CA VAL A 66 -23.04 -1.95 3.34
C VAL A 66 -21.92 -2.88 2.91
N LYS A 67 -20.71 -2.34 2.82
CA LYS A 67 -19.53 -3.10 2.38
C LYS A 67 -19.16 -4.21 3.38
N ASP A 68 -19.06 -5.44 2.89
CA ASP A 68 -18.53 -6.59 3.64
C ASP A 68 -17.10 -6.91 3.14
N ALA A 69 -16.11 -6.68 3.99
CA ALA A 69 -14.71 -7.01 3.68
C ALA A 69 -14.35 -8.47 4.05
N GLY A 70 -15.29 -9.27 4.53
CA GLY A 70 -15.01 -10.59 5.07
C GLY A 70 -14.15 -10.48 6.35
N ASP A 71 -13.16 -11.34 6.46
CA ASP A 71 -12.24 -11.37 7.60
C ASP A 71 -11.01 -10.44 7.43
N ASP A 72 -11.00 -9.60 6.38
CA ASP A 72 -9.94 -8.62 6.17
C ASP A 72 -10.09 -7.44 7.14
N PRO A 73 -8.99 -6.96 7.80
CA PRO A 73 -9.02 -5.81 8.69
C PRO A 73 -9.12 -4.47 7.93
N ASP A 74 -9.96 -4.40 6.93
CA ASP A 74 -10.17 -3.24 6.07
C ASP A 74 -10.93 -2.13 6.80
N ILE A 75 -10.37 -0.91 6.79
CA ILE A 75 -10.96 0.28 7.40
C ILE A 75 -12.35 0.61 6.83
N THR A 76 -12.61 0.20 5.59
CA THR A 76 -13.90 0.39 4.92
C THR A 76 -14.90 -0.74 5.17
N HIS A 77 -14.57 -1.74 6.02
CA HIS A 77 -15.55 -2.75 6.46
C HIS A 77 -16.75 -2.07 7.11
N LYS A 78 -17.98 -2.50 6.73
CA LYS A 78 -19.25 -1.92 7.14
C LYS A 78 -19.48 -0.44 6.75
N ALA A 79 -18.63 0.13 5.91
CA ALA A 79 -18.89 1.45 5.35
C ALA A 79 -20.10 1.38 4.39
N ARG A 80 -20.95 2.41 4.43
CA ARG A 80 -21.99 2.59 3.42
C ARG A 80 -21.36 3.22 2.18
N ILE A 81 -21.48 2.52 1.04
CA ILE A 81 -21.05 2.98 -0.27
C ILE A 81 -22.31 3.18 -1.09
N GLY A 82 -22.54 4.38 -1.57
CA GLY A 82 -23.73 4.72 -2.33
C GLY A 82 -23.42 5.20 -3.74
N ALA A 83 -24.45 5.13 -4.56
CA ALA A 83 -24.45 5.74 -5.88
C ALA A 83 -25.78 6.44 -6.14
N ARG A 84 -25.71 7.67 -6.67
CA ARG A 84 -26.83 8.36 -7.29
C ARG A 84 -26.77 8.09 -8.78
N VAL A 85 -27.86 7.62 -9.36
CA VAL A 85 -28.03 7.44 -10.79
C VAL A 85 -29.09 8.41 -11.28
N THR A 86 -28.78 9.15 -12.34
CA THR A 86 -29.72 10.07 -12.99
C THR A 86 -29.76 9.74 -14.47
N LEU A 87 -30.96 9.60 -15.00
CA LEU A 87 -31.23 9.33 -16.41
C LEU A 87 -31.62 10.61 -17.14
N ALA A 88 -31.05 10.81 -18.32
CA ALA A 88 -31.45 11.83 -19.27
C ALA A 88 -31.66 11.19 -20.63
N PRO A 89 -32.57 11.68 -21.50
CA PRO A 89 -32.72 11.19 -22.86
C PRO A 89 -31.39 11.25 -23.63
N GLY A 90 -31.09 10.26 -24.47
CA GLY A 90 -29.87 10.21 -25.26
C GLY A 90 -30.00 9.31 -26.48
N ASP A 91 -29.12 9.53 -27.47
CA ASP A 91 -29.10 8.78 -28.73
C ASP A 91 -28.29 7.47 -28.64
N GLY A 92 -28.10 6.96 -27.42
CA GLY A 92 -27.35 5.74 -27.10
C GLY A 92 -27.03 5.68 -25.60
N LEU A 93 -26.63 4.49 -25.15
CA LEU A 93 -26.21 4.31 -23.76
C LEU A 93 -24.83 4.93 -23.53
N GLN A 94 -24.78 5.99 -22.75
CA GLN A 94 -23.54 6.62 -22.32
C GLN A 94 -23.51 6.69 -20.80
N VAL A 95 -22.35 6.39 -20.17
CA VAL A 95 -22.19 6.36 -18.72
C VAL A 95 -21.15 7.38 -18.29
N HIS A 96 -21.58 8.37 -17.51
CA HIS A 96 -20.72 9.40 -16.92
C HIS A 96 -20.54 9.14 -15.43
N ILE A 97 -19.30 8.96 -14.97
CA ILE A 97 -19.00 8.60 -13.57
C ILE A 97 -18.28 9.76 -12.88
N SER A 98 -18.86 10.20 -11.77
CA SER A 98 -18.33 11.26 -10.90
C SER A 98 -18.22 10.83 -9.45
N GLY A 99 -17.47 11.58 -8.65
CA GLY A 99 -17.36 11.39 -7.20
C GLY A 99 -18.09 12.47 -6.42
N GLY A 100 -18.96 12.03 -5.51
CA GLY A 100 -19.70 12.87 -4.57
C GLY A 100 -19.06 12.92 -3.19
N ILE A 101 -19.87 13.20 -2.18
CA ILE A 101 -19.46 13.34 -0.77
C ILE A 101 -18.67 12.10 -0.34
N GLY A 102 -17.51 12.31 0.30
CA GLY A 102 -16.69 11.25 0.88
C GLY A 102 -15.91 10.38 -0.10
N VAL A 103 -16.04 10.60 -1.41
CA VAL A 103 -15.09 10.11 -2.41
C VAL A 103 -13.95 11.11 -2.52
N GLY A 104 -12.71 10.65 -2.44
CA GLY A 104 -11.54 11.50 -2.52
C GLY A 104 -11.34 12.10 -3.91
N ARG A 105 -10.59 13.19 -3.97
CA ARG A 105 -10.14 13.82 -5.21
C ARG A 105 -8.63 13.74 -5.29
N VAL A 106 -8.11 13.40 -6.45
CA VAL A 106 -6.66 13.30 -6.71
C VAL A 106 -6.06 14.70 -6.80
N THR A 107 -5.01 14.96 -6.03
CA THR A 107 -4.31 16.26 -5.99
C THR A 107 -2.82 16.16 -6.33
N LYS A 108 -2.27 14.92 -6.41
CA LYS A 108 -0.86 14.66 -6.76
C LYS A 108 -0.79 13.76 -7.98
N PRO A 109 0.18 13.94 -8.88
CA PRO A 109 0.41 13.04 -10.00
C PRO A 109 0.99 11.69 -9.53
N GLY A 110 0.94 10.68 -10.41
CA GLY A 110 1.53 9.34 -10.16
C GLY A 110 0.51 8.25 -9.82
N LEU A 111 -0.75 8.60 -9.60
CA LEU A 111 -1.86 7.64 -9.50
C LEU A 111 -2.42 7.29 -10.89
N GLU A 112 -3.27 6.26 -10.96
CA GLU A 112 -3.94 5.86 -12.20
C GLU A 112 -4.97 6.88 -12.69
N MET A 113 -5.50 7.72 -11.79
CA MET A 113 -6.42 8.80 -12.09
C MET A 113 -5.64 10.11 -12.24
N ALA A 114 -6.10 10.99 -13.13
CA ALA A 114 -5.51 12.30 -13.33
C ALA A 114 -5.74 13.24 -12.12
N VAL A 115 -4.86 14.24 -11.96
CA VAL A 115 -5.05 15.29 -10.98
C VAL A 115 -6.35 16.02 -11.26
N GLY A 116 -7.15 16.24 -10.22
CA GLY A 116 -8.48 16.86 -10.32
C GLY A 116 -9.62 15.84 -10.45
N GLU A 117 -9.35 14.58 -10.80
CA GLU A 117 -10.39 13.55 -10.91
C GLU A 117 -10.81 12.98 -9.54
N PRO A 118 -12.04 12.41 -9.45
CA PRO A 118 -12.43 11.63 -8.30
C PRO A 118 -11.56 10.36 -8.21
N ALA A 119 -11.22 9.98 -6.99
CA ALA A 119 -10.41 8.80 -6.71
C ALA A 119 -11.22 7.50 -6.89
N ILE A 120 -11.67 7.27 -8.13
CA ILE A 120 -12.36 6.07 -8.58
C ILE A 120 -11.44 5.38 -9.59
N ASN A 121 -10.81 4.29 -9.17
CA ASN A 121 -9.84 3.57 -9.98
C ASN A 121 -10.46 2.97 -11.27
N PRO A 122 -9.66 2.62 -12.29
CA PRO A 122 -10.15 2.06 -13.55
C PRO A 122 -11.04 0.82 -13.38
N GLY A 123 -10.64 -0.15 -12.54
CA GLY A 123 -11.42 -1.35 -12.29
C GLY A 123 -12.85 -1.07 -11.78
N PRO A 124 -13.05 -0.30 -10.70
CA PRO A 124 -14.38 0.18 -10.28
C PRO A 124 -15.17 0.92 -11.36
N ARG A 125 -14.53 1.77 -12.17
CA ARG A 125 -15.20 2.43 -13.31
C ARG A 125 -15.72 1.41 -14.30
N GLN A 126 -14.92 0.41 -14.65
CA GLN A 126 -15.32 -0.68 -15.52
C GLN A 126 -16.49 -1.48 -14.94
N MET A 127 -16.42 -1.87 -13.66
CA MET A 127 -17.51 -2.59 -13.00
C MET A 127 -18.84 -1.81 -13.00
N ILE A 128 -18.76 -0.48 -12.83
CA ILE A 128 -19.93 0.39 -12.89
C ILE A 128 -20.55 0.39 -14.31
N VAL A 129 -19.72 0.54 -15.34
CA VAL A 129 -20.17 0.51 -16.73
C VAL A 129 -20.80 -0.84 -17.09
N GLU A 130 -20.13 -1.94 -16.71
CA GLU A 130 -20.65 -3.30 -16.93
C GLU A 130 -21.98 -3.54 -16.19
N ALA A 131 -22.12 -3.02 -14.96
CA ALA A 131 -23.37 -3.14 -14.22
C ALA A 131 -24.52 -2.37 -14.89
N VAL A 132 -24.26 -1.18 -15.41
CA VAL A 132 -25.25 -0.42 -16.18
C VAL A 132 -25.62 -1.19 -17.46
N GLN A 133 -24.65 -1.66 -18.23
CA GLN A 133 -24.91 -2.42 -19.44
C GLN A 133 -25.74 -3.67 -19.17
N ALA A 134 -25.40 -4.45 -18.14
CA ALA A 134 -26.13 -5.67 -17.78
C ALA A 134 -27.61 -5.40 -17.42
N VAL A 135 -27.92 -4.24 -16.81
CA VAL A 135 -29.30 -3.84 -16.55
C VAL A 135 -30.04 -3.53 -17.86
N TYR A 136 -29.40 -2.80 -18.78
CA TYR A 136 -29.99 -2.48 -20.09
C TYR A 136 -30.20 -3.73 -20.94
N ASP A 137 -29.24 -4.67 -20.94
CA ASP A 137 -29.35 -5.94 -21.66
C ASP A 137 -30.49 -6.82 -21.13
N THR A 138 -30.73 -6.74 -19.80
CA THR A 138 -31.78 -7.56 -19.15
C THR A 138 -33.16 -6.96 -19.29
N LEU A 139 -33.29 -5.64 -19.11
CA LEU A 139 -34.60 -4.97 -19.08
C LEU A 139 -35.00 -4.43 -20.44
N ALA A 140 -34.05 -4.29 -21.38
CA ALA A 140 -34.25 -3.81 -22.75
C ALA A 140 -35.23 -2.61 -22.83
N PRO A 141 -34.98 -1.49 -22.10
CA PRO A 141 -35.91 -0.36 -22.09
C PRO A 141 -36.05 0.24 -23.50
N GLU A 142 -37.26 0.68 -23.84
CA GLU A 142 -37.56 1.25 -25.17
C GLU A 142 -36.74 2.48 -25.51
N GLN A 143 -36.31 3.23 -24.50
CA GLN A 143 -35.52 4.44 -24.66
C GLN A 143 -34.08 4.21 -24.20
N THR A 144 -33.13 4.76 -24.93
CA THR A 144 -31.73 4.87 -24.51
C THR A 144 -31.53 6.14 -23.70
N HIS A 145 -30.58 6.09 -22.77
CA HIS A 145 -30.34 7.17 -21.83
C HIS A 145 -28.85 7.51 -21.72
N GLN A 146 -28.56 8.78 -21.45
CA GLN A 146 -27.34 9.17 -20.77
C GLN A 146 -27.48 8.86 -19.29
N VAL A 147 -26.60 8.02 -18.76
CA VAL A 147 -26.61 7.58 -17.37
C VAL A 147 -25.52 8.33 -16.60
N SER A 148 -25.91 9.28 -15.76
CA SER A 148 -24.99 9.97 -14.87
C SER A 148 -24.94 9.26 -13.52
N VAL A 149 -23.73 8.82 -13.13
CA VAL A 149 -23.44 8.13 -11.88
C VAL A 149 -22.60 9.01 -10.96
N THR A 150 -23.08 9.26 -9.75
CA THR A 150 -22.29 9.94 -8.70
C THR A 150 -22.09 8.97 -7.54
N VAL A 151 -20.88 8.44 -7.37
CA VAL A 151 -20.54 7.56 -6.24
C VAL A 151 -20.32 8.41 -4.99
N PHE A 152 -20.85 8.02 -3.85
CA PHE A 152 -20.70 8.73 -2.59
C PHE A 152 -20.49 7.77 -1.40
N VAL A 153 -19.84 8.29 -0.34
CA VAL A 153 -19.56 7.55 0.89
C VAL A 153 -19.85 8.48 2.08
N PRO A 154 -20.99 8.36 2.76
CA PRO A 154 -21.40 9.34 3.78
C PRO A 154 -20.33 9.66 4.82
N HIS A 155 -19.58 8.66 5.30
CA HIS A 155 -18.50 8.82 6.28
C HIS A 155 -17.09 8.75 5.67
N GLY A 156 -16.95 8.85 4.35
CA GLY A 156 -15.70 8.66 3.63
C GLY A 156 -14.58 9.63 4.06
N LYS A 157 -14.91 10.89 4.36
CA LYS A 157 -13.93 11.86 4.88
C LYS A 157 -13.34 11.46 6.24
N ALA A 158 -14.14 10.87 7.12
CA ALA A 158 -13.67 10.39 8.42
C ALA A 158 -12.83 9.11 8.27
N LEU A 159 -13.25 8.20 7.40
CA LEU A 159 -12.51 6.97 7.10
C LEU A 159 -11.15 7.28 6.47
N ALA A 160 -11.07 8.24 5.55
CA ALA A 160 -9.83 8.63 4.87
C ALA A 160 -8.70 9.03 5.84
N LYS A 161 -9.03 9.62 6.99
CA LYS A 161 -8.04 9.96 8.03
C LYS A 161 -7.27 8.77 8.59
N LYS A 162 -7.82 7.55 8.44
CA LYS A 162 -7.20 6.29 8.90
C LYS A 162 -6.46 5.55 7.79
N THR A 163 -6.45 6.08 6.57
CA THR A 163 -5.79 5.51 5.39
C THR A 163 -4.52 6.27 5.01
N LEU A 164 -3.85 5.83 3.96
CA LEU A 164 -2.71 6.54 3.35
C LEU A 164 -3.15 7.56 2.28
N ASN A 165 -4.46 7.80 2.10
CA ASN A 165 -4.98 8.62 1.02
C ASN A 165 -4.36 10.04 0.99
N ALA A 166 -4.30 10.72 2.13
CA ALA A 166 -3.73 12.07 2.19
C ALA A 166 -2.27 12.11 1.71
N ARG A 167 -1.47 11.12 2.09
CA ARG A 167 -0.08 10.98 1.63
C ARG A 167 0.00 10.76 0.11
N LEU A 168 -0.88 9.94 -0.43
CA LEU A 168 -0.99 9.69 -1.87
C LEU A 168 -1.59 10.87 -2.65
N GLY A 169 -1.98 11.94 -1.95
CA GLY A 169 -2.61 13.09 -2.57
C GLY A 169 -4.08 12.86 -2.89
N ILE A 170 -4.76 11.99 -2.18
CA ILE A 170 -6.21 11.79 -2.30
C ILE A 170 -6.88 12.50 -1.14
N MET A 171 -7.54 13.63 -1.42
CA MET A 171 -8.10 14.53 -0.43
C MET A 171 -9.63 14.48 -0.39
N GLY A 172 -10.21 14.73 0.78
CA GLY A 172 -11.66 14.88 0.95
C GLY A 172 -12.46 13.59 1.14
N GLY A 173 -11.86 12.41 0.92
CA GLY A 173 -12.55 11.13 1.05
C GLY A 173 -11.68 9.90 0.83
N ILE A 174 -12.34 8.75 0.75
CA ILE A 174 -11.67 7.47 0.44
C ILE A 174 -11.57 7.26 -1.07
N SER A 175 -10.71 6.32 -1.47
CA SER A 175 -10.66 5.80 -2.84
C SER A 175 -11.73 4.72 -3.04
N ILE A 176 -12.34 4.73 -4.21
CA ILE A 176 -13.16 3.64 -4.72
C ILE A 176 -12.22 2.75 -5.54
N LEU A 177 -11.85 1.61 -5.00
CA LEU A 177 -10.78 0.76 -5.53
C LEU A 177 -11.15 -0.73 -5.52
N GLY A 178 -10.31 -1.54 -6.16
CA GLY A 178 -10.41 -2.98 -6.28
C GLY A 178 -10.22 -3.42 -7.72
N THR A 179 -9.17 -4.21 -7.97
CA THR A 179 -8.83 -4.70 -9.32
C THR A 179 -9.72 -5.85 -9.76
N THR A 180 -10.14 -6.71 -8.84
CA THR A 180 -10.95 -7.90 -9.14
C THR A 180 -12.41 -7.78 -8.68
N GLY A 181 -12.71 -6.85 -7.78
CA GLY A 181 -13.99 -6.75 -7.08
C GLY A 181 -14.03 -7.55 -5.75
N VAL A 182 -13.14 -8.53 -5.57
CA VAL A 182 -13.05 -9.39 -4.39
C VAL A 182 -12.01 -8.88 -3.40
N VAL A 183 -12.33 -8.89 -2.11
CA VAL A 183 -11.37 -8.72 -1.02
C VAL A 183 -10.92 -10.09 -0.55
N THR A 184 -9.63 -10.38 -0.69
CA THR A 184 -9.01 -11.55 -0.09
C THR A 184 -8.27 -11.10 1.18
N PRO A 185 -8.61 -11.64 2.36
CA PRO A 185 -7.99 -11.23 3.60
C PRO A 185 -6.47 -11.36 3.57
N MET A 186 -5.78 -10.33 4.10
CA MET A 186 -4.32 -10.26 4.17
C MET A 186 -3.61 -10.42 2.80
N SER A 187 -4.21 -9.89 1.74
CA SER A 187 -3.68 -9.98 0.37
C SER A 187 -2.32 -9.29 0.24
N HIS A 188 -1.31 -10.05 -0.15
CA HIS A 188 0.03 -9.55 -0.49
C HIS A 188 -0.03 -8.58 -1.67
N ASP A 189 -0.82 -8.88 -2.69
CA ASP A 189 -0.96 -8.05 -3.90
C ASP A 189 -1.56 -6.67 -3.58
N ALA A 190 -2.54 -6.61 -2.67
CA ALA A 190 -3.12 -5.35 -2.23
C ALA A 190 -2.10 -4.47 -1.49
N TYR A 191 -1.24 -5.09 -0.66
CA TYR A 191 -0.18 -4.37 0.02
C TYR A 191 0.89 -3.87 -0.96
N ILE A 192 1.33 -4.71 -1.90
CA ILE A 192 2.29 -4.34 -2.95
C ILE A 192 1.71 -3.22 -3.83
N ALA A 193 0.42 -3.25 -4.16
CA ALA A 193 -0.24 -2.16 -4.89
C ALA A 193 -0.17 -0.82 -4.13
N THR A 194 -0.28 -0.85 -2.80
CA THR A 194 -0.11 0.35 -1.96
C THR A 194 1.34 0.87 -1.99
N ILE A 195 2.34 -0.03 -1.92
CA ILE A 195 3.76 0.34 -2.06
C ILE A 195 4.00 0.96 -3.43
N ARG A 196 3.51 0.33 -4.49
CA ARG A 196 3.60 0.81 -5.88
C ARG A 196 3.03 2.21 -6.03
N ALA A 197 1.83 2.46 -5.50
CA ALA A 197 1.19 3.78 -5.54
C ALA A 197 2.05 4.85 -4.86
N GLY A 198 2.60 4.57 -3.67
CA GLY A 198 3.51 5.48 -2.97
C GLY A 198 4.77 5.80 -3.77
N ILE A 199 5.40 4.79 -4.35
CA ILE A 199 6.60 4.93 -5.18
C ILE A 199 6.31 5.76 -6.45
N ARG A 200 5.18 5.50 -7.13
CA ARG A 200 4.77 6.27 -8.32
C ARG A 200 4.50 7.74 -8.01
N VAL A 201 3.85 8.03 -6.89
CA VAL A 201 3.63 9.43 -6.44
C VAL A 201 4.96 10.13 -6.17
N ALA A 202 5.91 9.48 -5.50
CA ALA A 202 7.25 10.02 -5.28
C ALA A 202 8.00 10.24 -6.60
N ALA A 203 7.96 9.27 -7.52
CA ALA A 203 8.59 9.36 -8.83
C ALA A 203 8.01 10.50 -9.68
N ALA A 204 6.69 10.67 -9.67
CA ALA A 204 6.01 11.77 -10.38
C ALA A 204 6.40 13.16 -9.87
N LYS A 205 6.86 13.25 -8.61
CA LYS A 205 7.48 14.46 -8.02
C LYS A 205 8.98 14.59 -8.31
N GLN A 206 9.53 13.77 -9.21
CA GLN A 206 10.96 13.75 -9.56
C GLN A 206 11.87 13.45 -8.35
N THR A 207 11.38 12.66 -7.39
CA THR A 207 12.15 12.26 -6.21
C THR A 207 13.14 11.17 -6.60
N ALA A 208 14.44 11.50 -6.61
CA ALA A 208 15.50 10.57 -7.02
C ALA A 208 15.87 9.53 -5.93
N ALA A 209 15.61 9.84 -4.66
CA ALA A 209 15.93 8.97 -3.53
C ALA A 209 14.68 8.66 -2.71
N LEU A 210 14.46 7.37 -2.38
CA LEU A 210 13.39 6.93 -1.50
C LEU A 210 13.92 6.49 -0.14
N VAL A 211 13.14 6.74 0.91
CA VAL A 211 13.39 6.22 2.26
C VAL A 211 12.38 5.12 2.56
N PHE A 212 12.84 3.88 2.53
CA PHE A 212 12.03 2.70 2.81
C PHE A 212 12.01 2.38 4.29
N THR A 213 10.83 2.15 4.81
CA THR A 213 10.62 1.82 6.23
C THR A 213 9.69 0.62 6.37
N THR A 214 9.80 -0.11 7.46
CA THR A 214 9.01 -1.33 7.66
C THR A 214 7.68 -1.10 8.39
N GLY A 215 7.36 0.15 8.72
CA GLY A 215 6.11 0.53 9.38
C GLY A 215 6.19 1.90 10.02
N ARG A 216 5.07 2.34 10.61
CA ARG A 216 4.89 3.71 11.15
C ARG A 216 5.96 4.12 12.18
N ARG A 217 6.44 3.16 13.00
CA ARG A 217 7.44 3.48 14.03
C ARG A 217 8.80 3.79 13.40
N SER A 218 9.30 2.93 12.49
CA SER A 218 10.56 3.16 11.78
C SER A 218 10.49 4.40 10.88
N GLU A 219 9.32 4.68 10.30
CA GLU A 219 9.10 5.85 9.47
C GLU A 219 9.20 7.16 10.25
N ARG A 220 8.63 7.23 11.46
CA ARG A 220 8.76 8.41 12.33
C ARG A 220 10.22 8.74 12.63
N HIS A 221 11.03 7.72 12.92
CA HIS A 221 12.48 7.91 13.14
C HIS A 221 13.19 8.30 11.84
N ALA A 222 12.81 7.69 10.71
CA ALA A 222 13.37 8.04 9.41
C ALA A 222 13.09 9.49 9.03
N MET A 223 11.87 10.00 9.24
CA MET A 223 11.52 11.40 8.98
C MET A 223 12.33 12.37 9.85
N ALA A 224 12.60 12.01 11.11
CA ALA A 224 13.46 12.80 11.99
C ALA A 224 14.94 12.80 11.54
N LEU A 225 15.43 11.67 11.00
CA LEU A 225 16.80 11.54 10.49
C LEU A 225 17.02 12.25 9.15
N PHE A 226 15.97 12.36 8.34
CA PHE A 226 16.03 12.88 6.98
C PHE A 226 15.01 14.00 6.73
N PRO A 227 15.05 15.12 7.51
CA PRO A 227 14.06 16.19 7.40
C PRO A 227 14.13 16.96 6.05
N GLN A 228 15.19 16.76 5.27
CA GLN A 228 15.36 17.33 3.92
C GLN A 228 14.52 16.63 2.85
N PHE A 229 14.00 15.42 3.09
CA PHE A 229 13.15 14.74 2.14
C PHE A 229 11.69 15.14 2.30
N CYS A 230 10.98 15.26 1.17
CA CYS A 230 9.53 15.43 1.19
C CYS A 230 8.82 14.18 1.74
N GLU A 231 7.58 14.34 2.20
CA GLU A 231 6.80 13.26 2.80
C GLU A 231 6.63 12.06 1.85
N GLU A 232 6.50 12.32 0.55
CA GLU A 232 6.29 11.28 -0.47
C GLU A 232 7.52 10.38 -0.67
N ALA A 233 8.73 10.87 -0.32
CA ALA A 233 9.95 10.06 -0.38
C ALA A 233 9.94 8.89 0.62
N PHE A 234 9.12 8.96 1.68
CA PHE A 234 9.02 7.92 2.69
C PHE A 234 7.95 6.90 2.32
N VAL A 235 8.35 5.64 2.09
CA VAL A 235 7.44 4.56 1.70
C VAL A 235 7.51 3.43 2.72
N GLN A 236 6.34 3.06 3.27
CA GLN A 236 6.22 1.91 4.16
C GLN A 236 6.15 0.63 3.34
N THR A 237 7.18 -0.20 3.43
CA THR A 237 7.30 -1.46 2.66
C THR A 237 6.82 -2.69 3.43
N GLY A 238 6.56 -2.56 4.73
CA GLY A 238 6.14 -3.68 5.58
C GLY A 238 7.17 -4.81 5.58
N ASP A 239 6.70 -5.98 5.16
CA ASP A 239 7.51 -7.19 5.04
C ASP A 239 7.98 -7.47 3.59
N PHE A 240 7.62 -6.61 2.62
CA PHE A 240 7.81 -6.84 1.18
C PHE A 240 9.15 -6.27 0.69
N PHE A 241 10.26 -6.80 1.23
CA PHE A 241 11.61 -6.32 0.97
C PHE A 241 11.98 -6.32 -0.52
N LYS A 242 11.87 -7.48 -1.19
CA LYS A 242 12.21 -7.62 -2.61
C LYS A 242 11.22 -6.86 -3.50
N ALA A 243 9.92 -7.00 -3.25
CA ALA A 243 8.90 -6.37 -4.09
C ALA A 243 9.00 -4.84 -4.08
N ALA A 244 9.28 -4.21 -2.93
CA ALA A 244 9.46 -2.77 -2.84
C ALA A 244 10.66 -2.28 -3.67
N ILE A 245 11.77 -3.02 -3.67
CA ILE A 245 12.95 -2.71 -4.50
C ILE A 245 12.62 -2.79 -5.99
N GLN A 246 11.89 -3.84 -6.40
CA GLN A 246 11.50 -4.04 -7.78
C GLN A 246 10.54 -2.95 -8.28
N GLU A 247 9.61 -2.51 -7.44
CA GLU A 247 8.72 -1.38 -7.78
C GLU A 247 9.51 -0.06 -7.91
N ALA A 248 10.52 0.18 -7.07
CA ALA A 248 11.39 1.35 -7.20
C ALA A 248 12.24 1.28 -8.46
N LEU A 249 12.80 0.11 -8.78
CA LEU A 249 13.61 -0.12 -9.99
C LEU A 249 12.81 0.15 -11.28
N ALA A 250 11.50 -0.06 -11.25
CA ALA A 250 10.62 0.23 -12.39
C ALA A 250 10.42 1.74 -12.66
N GLN A 251 10.96 2.62 -11.79
CA GLN A 251 10.84 4.08 -11.94
C GLN A 251 12.19 4.68 -12.31
N PRO A 252 12.40 5.14 -13.56
CA PRO A 252 13.72 5.58 -14.04
C PRO A 252 14.33 6.77 -13.28
N VAL A 253 13.52 7.64 -12.68
CA VAL A 253 13.97 8.78 -11.89
C VAL A 253 14.59 8.36 -10.56
N ILE A 254 14.21 7.18 -10.03
CA ILE A 254 14.71 6.69 -8.74
C ILE A 254 16.05 6.01 -8.95
N ASN A 255 17.08 6.50 -8.28
CA ASN A 255 18.45 5.98 -8.35
C ASN A 255 19.01 5.56 -6.99
N ARG A 256 18.30 5.88 -5.89
CA ARG A 256 18.76 5.60 -4.53
C ARG A 256 17.62 5.12 -3.62
N ILE A 257 17.94 4.14 -2.77
CA ILE A 257 17.08 3.68 -1.68
C ILE A 257 17.84 3.78 -0.36
N ILE A 258 17.20 4.36 0.65
CA ILE A 258 17.67 4.38 2.03
C ILE A 258 16.73 3.51 2.87
N TYR A 259 17.18 2.34 3.31
CA TYR A 259 16.41 1.54 4.26
C TYR A 259 16.63 2.06 5.68
N THR A 260 15.52 2.33 6.40
CA THR A 260 15.55 2.60 7.85
C THR A 260 14.73 1.54 8.55
N VAL A 261 15.39 0.68 9.29
CA VAL A 261 14.82 -0.58 9.81
C VAL A 261 15.28 -0.87 11.23
N PHE A 262 14.39 -1.41 12.06
CA PHE A 262 14.76 -1.94 13.37
C PHE A 262 15.51 -3.27 13.25
N PHE A 263 16.45 -3.54 14.19
CA PHE A 263 17.34 -4.68 14.17
C PHE A 263 16.64 -6.03 13.92
N GLY A 264 15.46 -6.27 14.51
CA GLY A 264 14.75 -7.53 14.34
C GLY A 264 14.35 -7.87 12.90
N LYS A 265 13.96 -6.87 12.09
CA LYS A 265 13.72 -7.06 10.65
C LYS A 265 15.01 -6.98 9.84
N ALA A 266 15.98 -6.19 10.30
CA ALA A 266 17.30 -6.08 9.67
C ALA A 266 17.96 -7.46 9.53
N VAL A 267 17.93 -8.30 10.57
CA VAL A 267 18.47 -9.67 10.50
C VAL A 267 17.84 -10.50 9.38
N LYS A 268 16.51 -10.45 9.23
CA LYS A 268 15.80 -11.20 8.18
C LYS A 268 16.12 -10.67 6.76
N MET A 269 16.27 -9.35 6.62
CA MET A 269 16.70 -8.75 5.36
C MET A 269 18.16 -9.13 5.04
N ALA A 270 19.03 -9.20 6.04
CA ALA A 270 20.42 -9.63 5.91
C ALA A 270 20.54 -11.10 5.47
N LEU A 271 19.57 -11.93 5.82
CA LEU A 271 19.48 -13.33 5.35
C LEU A 271 18.95 -13.48 3.90
N GLY A 272 18.60 -12.36 3.25
CA GLY A 272 18.12 -12.38 1.87
C GLY A 272 16.65 -12.79 1.72
N TYR A 273 15.86 -12.78 2.81
CA TYR A 273 14.45 -13.10 2.70
C TYR A 273 13.72 -12.03 1.87
N ALA A 274 13.12 -12.45 0.77
CA ALA A 274 12.31 -11.57 -0.10
C ALA A 274 11.12 -10.98 0.65
N HIS A 275 10.59 -11.74 1.63
CA HIS A 275 9.49 -11.36 2.51
C HIS A 275 9.88 -11.64 3.97
N THR A 276 9.84 -10.61 4.82
CA THR A 276 10.41 -10.65 6.19
C THR A 276 9.40 -11.03 7.27
N HIS A 277 8.25 -11.62 6.93
CA HIS A 277 7.24 -12.04 7.90
C HIS A 277 7.77 -13.05 8.94
N ALA A 278 7.15 -13.08 10.12
CA ALA A 278 7.66 -13.75 11.34
C ALA A 278 7.89 -15.28 11.26
N ALA A 279 7.32 -15.97 10.27
CA ALA A 279 7.29 -17.46 10.22
C ALA A 279 8.66 -18.18 10.17
N ARG A 280 9.79 -17.47 10.08
CA ARG A 280 11.14 -18.03 9.99
C ARG A 280 12.12 -17.49 11.02
N SER A 281 11.66 -17.22 12.25
CA SER A 281 12.48 -16.57 13.27
C SER A 281 13.60 -17.47 13.85
N GLY A 282 13.43 -18.78 13.96
CA GLY A 282 14.44 -19.70 14.50
C GLY A 282 15.72 -19.71 13.64
N MET A 283 15.61 -20.00 12.35
CA MET A 283 16.75 -19.99 11.41
C MET A 283 17.51 -18.65 11.36
N ALA A 284 16.83 -17.53 11.68
CA ALA A 284 17.46 -16.22 11.69
C ALA A 284 18.42 -16.03 12.86
N LEU A 285 18.12 -16.63 14.02
CA LEU A 285 18.98 -16.56 15.19
C LEU A 285 20.18 -17.50 15.07
N ASP A 286 20.00 -18.67 14.47
CA ASP A 286 21.10 -19.63 14.24
C ASP A 286 22.16 -19.00 13.32
N THR A 287 21.75 -18.43 12.19
CA THR A 287 22.69 -17.75 11.28
C THR A 287 23.33 -16.51 11.91
N LEU A 288 22.58 -15.75 12.72
CA LEU A 288 23.16 -14.62 13.45
C LEU A 288 24.20 -15.08 14.48
N ALA A 289 24.00 -16.22 15.12
CA ALA A 289 24.96 -16.84 16.03
C ALA A 289 26.23 -17.28 15.29
N ASP A 290 26.10 -17.88 14.09
CA ASP A 290 27.25 -18.25 13.24
C ASP A 290 28.06 -17.02 12.83
N TRP A 291 27.39 -15.94 12.44
CA TRP A 291 28.06 -14.66 12.16
C TRP A 291 28.76 -14.10 13.39
N ALA A 292 28.12 -14.18 14.58
CA ALA A 292 28.73 -13.73 15.82
C ALA A 292 30.02 -14.51 16.12
N GLN A 293 29.99 -15.86 16.00
CA GLN A 293 31.17 -16.70 16.17
C GLN A 293 32.28 -16.33 15.20
N THR A 294 31.93 -16.16 13.91
CA THR A 294 32.92 -15.88 12.86
C THR A 294 33.56 -14.51 13.00
N ILE A 295 32.77 -13.48 13.35
CA ILE A 295 33.22 -12.09 13.38
C ILE A 295 33.93 -11.75 14.69
N THR A 296 33.41 -12.26 15.82
CA THR A 296 33.88 -11.87 17.15
C THR A 296 34.79 -12.92 17.80
N GLY A 297 34.81 -14.15 17.29
CA GLY A 297 35.48 -15.30 17.94
C GLY A 297 34.80 -15.78 19.21
N SER A 298 33.72 -15.11 19.68
CA SER A 298 33.08 -15.39 20.96
C SER A 298 32.06 -16.52 20.86
N ARG A 299 32.42 -17.70 21.35
CA ARG A 299 31.49 -18.85 21.50
C ARG A 299 30.36 -18.53 22.48
N ILE A 300 30.64 -17.75 23.52
CA ILE A 300 29.64 -17.39 24.55
C ILE A 300 28.57 -16.54 23.90
N LEU A 301 28.92 -15.51 23.15
CA LEU A 301 27.97 -14.65 22.42
C LEU A 301 27.13 -15.47 21.43
N ALA A 302 27.77 -16.35 20.63
CA ALA A 302 27.07 -17.19 19.69
C ALA A 302 26.02 -18.10 20.38
N GLN A 303 26.37 -18.71 21.50
CA GLN A 303 25.44 -19.53 22.28
C GLN A 303 24.29 -18.70 22.89
N GLN A 304 24.56 -17.50 23.37
CA GLN A 304 23.52 -16.58 23.89
C GLN A 304 22.55 -16.19 22.80
N ILE A 305 23.04 -15.87 21.59
CA ILE A 305 22.21 -15.53 20.42
C ILE A 305 21.36 -16.72 20.01
N ALA A 306 21.95 -17.92 19.88
CA ALA A 306 21.23 -19.13 19.48
C ALA A 306 20.10 -19.50 20.47
N ARG A 307 20.28 -19.22 21.76
CA ARG A 307 19.28 -19.47 22.81
C ARG A 307 18.28 -18.32 22.99
N ALA A 308 18.43 -17.22 22.28
CA ALA A 308 17.52 -16.08 22.40
C ALA A 308 16.13 -16.44 21.84
N ASN A 309 15.06 -15.93 22.47
CA ASN A 309 13.70 -16.17 22.00
C ASN A 309 13.33 -15.29 20.78
N THR A 310 14.01 -14.15 20.62
CA THR A 310 13.73 -13.16 19.55
C THR A 310 15.01 -12.43 19.18
N ALA A 311 15.01 -11.82 17.98
CA ALA A 311 16.10 -10.94 17.56
C ALA A 311 16.27 -9.72 18.47
N ARG A 312 15.20 -9.28 19.16
CA ARG A 312 15.28 -8.23 20.18
C ARG A 312 16.08 -8.71 21.41
N HIS A 313 15.81 -9.91 21.87
CA HIS A 313 16.58 -10.51 22.97
C HIS A 313 18.04 -10.75 22.57
N ALA A 314 18.28 -11.25 21.36
CA ALA A 314 19.65 -11.40 20.84
C ALA A 314 20.39 -10.04 20.77
N PHE A 315 19.71 -8.96 20.41
CA PHE A 315 20.31 -7.63 20.34
C PHE A 315 20.87 -7.15 21.66
N SER A 316 20.25 -7.48 22.80
CA SER A 316 20.75 -7.08 24.13
C SER A 316 22.08 -7.74 24.52
N PHE A 317 22.47 -8.82 23.86
CA PHE A 317 23.79 -9.43 24.01
C PHE A 317 24.83 -8.86 23.04
N ILE A 318 24.37 -8.20 21.96
CA ILE A 318 25.22 -7.69 20.87
C ILE A 318 25.61 -6.23 21.12
N TYR A 319 24.64 -5.40 21.48
CA TYR A 319 24.85 -3.96 21.64
C TYR A 319 25.00 -3.57 23.11
N PRO A 320 26.00 -2.73 23.48
CA PRO A 320 26.89 -1.97 22.58
C PRO A 320 28.20 -2.68 22.21
N ASP A 321 28.49 -3.87 22.76
CA ASP A 321 29.85 -4.46 22.82
C ASP A 321 30.35 -5.01 21.49
N TYR A 322 29.46 -5.38 20.56
CA TYR A 322 29.81 -6.01 19.29
C TYR A 322 29.28 -5.23 18.07
N PRO A 323 29.70 -3.97 17.86
CA PRO A 323 29.19 -3.14 16.76
C PRO A 323 29.56 -3.69 15.37
N ASP A 324 30.65 -4.49 15.26
CA ASP A 324 31.06 -5.14 14.02
C ASP A 324 30.02 -6.14 13.50
N LEU A 325 29.36 -6.86 14.39
CA LEU A 325 28.27 -7.76 14.00
C LEU A 325 27.09 -6.99 13.45
N ILE A 326 26.76 -5.83 14.03
CA ILE A 326 25.66 -4.97 13.54
C ILE A 326 26.04 -4.39 12.16
N ARG A 327 27.30 -3.96 11.97
CA ARG A 327 27.80 -3.52 10.66
C ARG A 327 27.73 -4.63 9.61
N HIS A 328 28.05 -5.86 9.99
CA HIS A 328 27.94 -7.01 9.11
C HIS A 328 26.49 -7.23 8.65
N VAL A 329 25.53 -7.17 9.58
CA VAL A 329 24.08 -7.25 9.24
C VAL A 329 23.72 -6.14 8.24
N GLY A 330 24.15 -4.89 8.47
CA GLY A 330 23.91 -3.78 7.55
C GLY A 330 24.49 -4.02 6.16
N LYS A 331 25.72 -4.52 6.08
CA LYS A 331 26.40 -4.87 4.82
C LYS A 331 25.65 -5.98 4.06
N LYS A 332 25.20 -7.03 4.77
CA LYS A 332 24.41 -8.12 4.17
C LYS A 332 23.07 -7.62 3.61
N ILE A 333 22.38 -6.71 4.29
CA ILE A 333 21.18 -6.06 3.73
C ILE A 333 21.51 -5.31 2.45
N GLN A 334 22.61 -4.53 2.43
CA GLN A 334 23.03 -3.76 1.26
C GLN A 334 23.34 -4.68 0.08
N GLU A 335 24.06 -5.78 0.29
CA GLU A 335 24.37 -6.80 -0.71
C GLU A 335 23.10 -7.41 -1.29
N ASN A 336 22.17 -7.87 -0.44
CA ASN A 336 20.91 -8.49 -0.87
C ASN A 336 20.00 -7.50 -1.61
N ALA A 337 19.87 -6.27 -1.10
CA ALA A 337 19.10 -5.23 -1.76
C ALA A 337 19.70 -4.86 -3.11
N GLY A 338 21.03 -4.75 -3.19
CA GLY A 338 21.76 -4.53 -4.44
C GLY A 338 21.51 -5.64 -5.46
N SER A 339 21.55 -6.90 -5.03
CA SER A 339 21.23 -8.06 -5.87
C SER A 339 19.78 -8.00 -6.38
N PHE A 340 18.80 -7.70 -5.52
CA PHE A 340 17.39 -7.55 -5.94
C PHE A 340 17.18 -6.40 -6.92
N ALA A 341 18.00 -5.35 -6.84
CA ALA A 341 18.01 -4.22 -7.76
C ALA A 341 18.85 -4.46 -9.02
N GLY A 342 19.47 -5.63 -9.18
CA GLY A 342 20.44 -5.87 -10.26
C GLY A 342 21.59 -4.86 -10.25
N HIS A 343 21.98 -4.35 -9.07
CA HIS A 343 23.01 -3.33 -8.84
C HIS A 343 22.76 -1.97 -9.55
N LYS A 344 21.51 -1.69 -9.95
CA LYS A 344 21.14 -0.44 -10.65
C LYS A 344 20.74 0.69 -9.71
N LEU A 345 20.56 0.43 -8.41
CA LEU A 345 20.17 1.40 -7.41
C LEU A 345 21.27 1.51 -6.34
N ALA A 346 21.58 2.73 -5.91
CA ALA A 346 22.43 2.97 -4.74
C ALA A 346 21.63 2.62 -3.47
N ILE A 347 22.18 1.74 -2.63
CA ILE A 347 21.51 1.27 -1.42
C ILE A 347 22.27 1.77 -0.19
N ARG A 348 21.57 2.48 0.70
CA ARG A 348 22.05 2.85 2.04
C ARG A 348 21.18 2.16 3.08
N VAL A 349 21.76 1.69 4.16
CA VAL A 349 21.06 0.98 5.23
C VAL A 349 21.32 1.68 6.57
N ILE A 350 20.23 2.04 7.24
CA ILE A 350 20.20 2.57 8.59
C ILE A 350 19.53 1.51 9.48
N ILE A 351 20.29 0.96 10.43
CA ILE A 351 19.71 0.06 11.44
C ILE A 351 19.48 0.87 12.70
N LEU A 352 18.27 0.74 13.23
CA LEU A 352 17.85 1.34 14.50
C LEU A 352 17.84 0.28 15.59
N ASP A 353 18.21 0.68 16.81
CA ASP A 353 17.88 -0.07 18.02
C ASP A 353 16.37 0.03 18.33
N PHE A 354 15.94 -0.57 19.44
CA PHE A 354 14.51 -0.59 19.79
C PHE A 354 14.00 0.74 20.40
N ASP A 355 14.88 1.69 20.66
CA ASP A 355 14.56 3.05 21.11
C ASP A 355 14.62 4.07 19.96
N GLY A 356 15.09 3.64 18.80
CA GLY A 356 15.16 4.44 17.59
C GLY A 356 16.49 5.15 17.36
N GLN A 357 17.51 4.79 18.16
CA GLN A 357 18.87 5.29 17.96
C GLN A 357 19.52 4.57 16.76
N VAL A 358 20.32 5.30 16.01
CA VAL A 358 21.08 4.73 14.88
C VAL A 358 22.25 3.93 15.41
N VAL A 359 22.26 2.61 15.19
CA VAL A 359 23.34 1.69 15.58
C VAL A 359 24.18 1.24 14.40
N CYS A 360 23.71 1.45 13.17
CA CYS A 360 24.48 1.23 11.95
C CYS A 360 24.02 2.19 10.84
N ASP A 361 25.00 2.72 10.11
CA ASP A 361 24.80 3.50 8.88
C ASP A 361 25.84 3.03 7.86
N SER A 362 25.39 2.39 6.79
CA SER A 362 26.30 1.79 5.80
C SER A 362 27.15 2.79 5.04
N ASP A 363 26.71 4.06 4.95
CA ASP A 363 27.49 5.10 4.26
C ASP A 363 28.61 5.67 5.15
N LYS A 364 28.43 5.70 6.47
CA LYS A 364 29.47 6.23 7.39
C LYS A 364 30.74 5.36 7.47
N GLY A 365 30.63 4.06 7.12
CA GLY A 365 31.78 3.16 7.03
C GLY A 365 32.61 3.32 5.77
N GLN A 366 32.13 4.00 4.74
CA GLN A 366 32.86 4.22 3.48
C GLN A 366 33.71 5.49 3.48
N GLN A 367 33.38 6.48 4.31
CA GLN A 367 34.12 7.75 4.39
C GLN A 367 35.52 7.64 5.03
N GLN A 368 35.88 6.52 5.67
CA GLN A 368 37.23 6.31 6.25
C GLN A 368 38.26 5.72 5.26
N LYS A 369 37.91 5.50 3.99
CA LYS A 369 38.83 4.95 2.97
C LYS A 369 39.13 5.89 1.80
N GLY A 370 38.81 7.19 1.91
CA GLY A 370 39.24 8.17 0.92
C GLY A 370 40.65 8.74 1.27
N PRO A 371 41.60 8.92 0.32
CA PRO A 371 42.88 9.51 0.62
C PRO A 371 42.69 10.95 1.09
N LEU A 372 43.40 11.34 2.15
CA LEU A 372 43.58 12.71 2.57
C LEU A 372 44.21 13.50 1.41
N LEU A 373 43.40 14.24 0.66
CA LEU A 373 43.91 15.28 -0.23
C LEU A 373 44.47 16.39 0.66
N SER A 374 45.81 16.43 0.75
CA SER A 374 46.56 17.54 1.28
C SER A 374 46.34 18.75 0.35
N GLY A 375 45.47 19.67 0.77
CA GLY A 375 45.32 20.98 0.11
C GLY A 375 46.53 21.85 0.34
N PRO A 376 46.91 22.71 -0.60
CA PRO A 376 48.09 23.55 -0.50
C PRO A 376 47.93 24.63 0.57
N LYS A 377 48.99 24.79 1.38
CA LYS A 377 49.16 25.91 2.31
C LYS A 377 49.28 27.22 1.51
N HIS A 378 48.28 28.05 1.53
CA HIS A 378 48.42 29.44 1.14
C HIS A 378 49.13 30.20 2.26
N GLN A 379 50.39 30.58 1.98
CA GLN A 379 51.09 31.65 2.69
C GLN A 379 50.46 32.99 2.31
N PHE A 380 50.02 33.74 3.30
CA PHE A 380 49.78 35.17 3.16
C PHE A 380 51.04 35.92 3.59
N ILE A 381 51.53 36.79 2.69
CA ILE A 381 52.31 37.98 2.98
C ILE A 381 51.34 39.16 3.04
#